data_cc79d80175815f3434b161e5f01bd471
#
_entry.id   cc79d80175815f3434b161e5f01bd471
#
_cell.length_a   1.000
_cell.length_b   1.000
_cell.length_c   1.000
_cell.angle_alpha   90.00
_cell.angle_beta   90.00
_cell.angle_gamma   90.00
#
_symmetry.space_group_name_H-M   'P 1'
#
loop_
_entity.id
_entity.type
_entity.pdbx_description
1 polymer ?
#
loop_
_entity_poly.entity_id
_entity_poly.type
_entity_poly.pdbx_seq_one_letter_code
_entity_poly.pdbx_strand_id
1 'polypeptide(L)'
;NIDSATSSSYAIPSDQTLVDKYLRIQVISTDSIDGMTTKLSTSQQVTNVEDEATDAVIITGAVEEGATVTADVSGIADVDDDDGILVFTYQWQSSSDNSSFSNIDSAISSTYAIPSDQTLVDKYLRVQVISTDSRGGTTTKLSASHQVANVEDEAVGNVTITGTVEEGATVTADVSGITDVDDDDGILVFTYQWQSSSDNSSFSNID
;
A
#
# COMPACT_ATOMS: atom_id res chain seq x y z
N ASN A 1 -36.39 29.29 -1.16
CA ASN A 1 -35.57 30.29 -1.86
C ASN A 1 -34.10 30.05 -1.49
N ILE A 2 -33.22 30.22 -2.47
CA ILE A 2 -31.79 30.29 -2.23
C ILE A 2 -31.50 31.75 -1.84
N ASP A 3 -31.04 31.95 -0.61
CA ASP A 3 -30.79 33.28 -0.07
C ASP A 3 -29.76 34.04 -0.92
N SER A 4 -30.05 35.30 -1.22
CA SER A 4 -29.22 36.20 -2.02
C SER A 4 -29.04 35.83 -3.50
N ALA A 5 -29.75 34.82 -4.05
CA ALA A 5 -29.71 34.47 -5.47
C ALA A 5 -30.67 35.37 -6.28
N THR A 6 -30.35 36.66 -6.39
CA THR A 6 -31.20 37.70 -7.02
C THR A 6 -30.64 38.24 -8.35
N SER A 7 -29.52 37.67 -8.83
CA SER A 7 -28.94 38.03 -10.13
C SER A 7 -29.63 37.30 -11.28
N SER A 8 -29.42 37.76 -12.50
CA SER A 8 -29.82 37.06 -13.73
C SER A 8 -29.00 35.78 -13.98
N SER A 9 -27.91 35.60 -13.27
CA SER A 9 -27.07 34.36 -13.24
C SER A 9 -26.93 33.85 -11.82
N TYR A 10 -26.83 32.55 -11.70
CA TYR A 10 -26.57 31.84 -10.43
C TYR A 10 -25.48 30.79 -10.64
N ALA A 11 -24.43 30.86 -9.84
CA ALA A 11 -23.40 29.82 -9.81
C ALA A 11 -23.89 28.69 -8.90
N ILE A 12 -24.06 27.50 -9.47
CA ILE A 12 -24.41 26.31 -8.71
C ILE A 12 -23.17 25.91 -7.90
N PRO A 13 -23.27 25.76 -6.55
CA PRO A 13 -22.15 25.32 -5.75
C PRO A 13 -21.68 23.92 -6.13
N SER A 14 -20.38 23.64 -5.91
CA SER A 14 -19.75 22.33 -6.12
C SER A 14 -19.71 21.48 -4.84
N ASP A 15 -20.61 21.71 -3.88
CA ASP A 15 -20.59 21.12 -2.53
C ASP A 15 -21.74 20.12 -2.29
N GLN A 16 -22.22 19.46 -3.29
CA GLN A 16 -23.33 18.48 -3.25
C GLN A 16 -24.68 19.03 -2.73
N THR A 17 -24.74 20.26 -2.14
CA THR A 17 -25.96 20.78 -1.48
C THR A 17 -27.16 20.90 -2.38
N LEU A 18 -26.95 21.09 -3.69
CA LEU A 18 -28.01 21.22 -4.70
C LEU A 18 -28.11 20.03 -5.66
N VAL A 19 -27.20 19.08 -5.61
CA VAL A 19 -27.26 17.86 -6.43
C VAL A 19 -28.59 17.14 -6.19
N ASP A 20 -29.18 16.59 -7.25
CA ASP A 20 -30.49 15.94 -7.30
C ASP A 20 -31.68 16.82 -6.95
N LYS A 21 -31.47 18.10 -6.60
CA LYS A 21 -32.54 19.07 -6.39
C LYS A 21 -32.95 19.74 -7.69
N TYR A 22 -34.15 20.31 -7.70
CA TYR A 22 -34.68 21.02 -8.85
C TYR A 22 -34.52 22.54 -8.66
N LEU A 23 -33.90 23.18 -9.64
CA LEU A 23 -33.78 24.64 -9.73
C LEU A 23 -34.84 25.22 -10.66
N ARG A 24 -35.37 26.37 -10.31
CA ARG A 24 -36.18 27.26 -11.18
C ARG A 24 -35.89 28.69 -10.82
N ILE A 25 -36.11 29.61 -11.77
CA ILE A 25 -36.05 31.04 -11.54
C ILE A 25 -37.46 31.68 -11.55
N GLN A 26 -37.66 32.58 -10.64
CA GLN A 26 -38.81 33.51 -10.63
C GLN A 26 -38.31 34.88 -11.10
N VAL A 27 -38.99 35.45 -12.08
CA VAL A 27 -38.70 36.79 -12.59
C VAL A 27 -39.94 37.63 -12.38
N ILE A 28 -39.74 38.82 -11.84
CA ILE A 28 -40.78 39.87 -11.72
C ILE A 28 -40.42 40.98 -12.69
N SER A 29 -41.29 41.28 -13.62
CA SER A 29 -41.18 42.44 -14.49
C SER A 29 -42.09 43.52 -14.00
N THR A 30 -41.64 44.80 -14.00
CA THR A 30 -42.41 45.98 -13.70
C THR A 30 -42.48 46.85 -14.96
N ASP A 31 -43.65 47.26 -15.38
CA ASP A 31 -43.87 48.16 -16.55
C ASP A 31 -43.72 49.60 -16.15
N SER A 32 -43.92 50.54 -17.15
CA SER A 32 -43.77 51.98 -16.96
C SER A 32 -44.86 52.68 -16.13
N ILE A 33 -45.88 51.89 -15.72
CA ILE A 33 -47.02 52.39 -14.89
C ILE A 33 -47.11 51.55 -13.60
N ASP A 34 -45.96 50.97 -13.13
CA ASP A 34 -45.83 50.17 -11.92
C ASP A 34 -46.65 48.87 -11.91
N GLY A 35 -47.11 48.39 -13.06
CA GLY A 35 -47.74 47.07 -13.20
C GLY A 35 -46.69 45.94 -13.06
N MET A 36 -46.96 45.00 -12.17
CA MET A 36 -46.01 43.88 -11.88
C MET A 36 -46.54 42.59 -12.46
N THR A 37 -45.64 41.82 -13.09
CA THR A 37 -45.94 40.48 -13.58
C THR A 37 -44.85 39.51 -13.12
N THR A 38 -45.28 38.40 -12.50
CA THR A 38 -44.40 37.33 -12.08
C THR A 38 -44.42 36.17 -13.08
N LYS A 39 -43.28 35.70 -13.49
CA LYS A 39 -43.08 34.52 -14.33
C LYS A 39 -42.13 33.53 -13.64
N LEU A 40 -42.41 32.24 -13.85
CA LEU A 40 -41.58 31.15 -13.39
C LEU A 40 -41.03 30.38 -14.59
N SER A 41 -39.79 29.98 -14.52
CA SER A 41 -39.27 29.03 -15.50
C SER A 41 -39.80 27.60 -15.20
N THR A 42 -39.65 26.68 -16.17
CA THR A 42 -39.64 25.24 -15.88
C THR A 42 -38.50 24.95 -14.93
N SER A 43 -38.66 23.89 -14.12
CA SER A 43 -37.59 23.42 -13.24
C SER A 43 -36.61 22.49 -13.99
N GLN A 44 -35.34 22.53 -13.60
CA GLN A 44 -34.29 21.64 -14.08
C GLN A 44 -33.62 20.98 -12.87
N GLN A 45 -33.35 19.69 -12.98
CA GLN A 45 -32.64 18.96 -11.95
C GLN A 45 -31.15 19.28 -12.06
N VAL A 46 -30.47 19.48 -10.93
CA VAL A 46 -29.01 19.58 -10.85
C VAL A 46 -28.45 18.19 -10.88
N THR A 47 -27.62 17.90 -11.88
CA THR A 47 -26.93 16.62 -12.01
C THR A 47 -25.60 16.68 -11.27
N ASN A 48 -25.18 15.52 -10.74
CA ASN A 48 -23.84 15.37 -10.17
C ASN A 48 -22.76 15.52 -11.24
N VAL A 49 -21.64 16.07 -10.85
CA VAL A 49 -20.37 15.99 -11.58
C VAL A 49 -19.41 15.23 -10.67
N GLU A 50 -18.85 14.16 -11.15
CA GLU A 50 -17.90 13.32 -10.42
C GLU A 50 -16.72 14.16 -9.92
N ASP A 51 -16.47 14.11 -8.62
CA ASP A 51 -15.30 14.66 -7.96
C ASP A 51 -14.34 13.51 -7.58
N GLU A 52 -13.03 13.75 -7.59
CA GLU A 52 -12.06 12.73 -7.17
C GLU A 52 -11.90 12.72 -5.66
N ALA A 53 -11.84 11.52 -5.07
CA ALA A 53 -11.51 11.34 -3.66
C ALA A 53 -10.22 12.08 -3.29
N THR A 54 -10.20 12.69 -2.13
CA THR A 54 -9.05 13.44 -1.60
C THR A 54 -8.08 12.54 -0.83
N ASP A 55 -6.94 13.13 -0.40
CA ASP A 55 -5.89 12.52 0.40
C ASP A 55 -5.19 11.30 -0.24
N ALA A 56 -4.28 10.71 0.50
CA ALA A 56 -3.40 9.65 0.02
C ALA A 56 -3.57 8.36 0.83
N VAL A 57 -3.35 7.23 0.20
CA VAL A 57 -3.16 5.95 0.88
C VAL A 57 -1.75 5.89 1.50
N ILE A 58 -1.64 5.38 2.72
CA ILE A 58 -0.39 5.26 3.47
C ILE A 58 -0.12 3.78 3.76
N ILE A 59 1.13 3.36 3.56
CA ILE A 59 1.58 2.03 4.01
C ILE A 59 1.99 2.16 5.48
N THR A 60 1.42 1.30 6.33
CA THR A 60 1.74 1.20 7.77
C THR A 60 2.29 -0.20 8.08
N GLY A 61 3.13 -0.29 9.12
CA GLY A 61 3.90 -1.48 9.46
C GLY A 61 5.35 -1.37 8.99
N ALA A 62 6.21 -2.27 9.45
CA ALA A 62 7.59 -2.37 8.98
C ALA A 62 7.60 -2.91 7.54
N VAL A 63 8.31 -2.21 6.63
CA VAL A 63 8.48 -2.68 5.25
C VAL A 63 9.79 -3.46 5.18
N GLU A 64 9.74 -4.68 5.67
CA GLU A 64 10.86 -5.62 5.74
C GLU A 64 10.37 -7.04 5.42
N GLU A 65 11.23 -7.93 5.04
CA GLU A 65 10.85 -9.30 4.75
C GLU A 65 10.24 -9.99 5.98
N GLY A 66 9.34 -10.94 5.76
CA GLY A 66 8.59 -11.63 6.80
C GLY A 66 7.54 -10.79 7.51
N ALA A 67 7.55 -9.46 7.38
CA ALA A 67 6.59 -8.57 8.02
C ALA A 67 5.25 -8.49 7.26
N THR A 68 4.22 -7.97 7.94
CA THR A 68 2.94 -7.66 7.31
C THR A 68 2.72 -6.16 7.32
N VAL A 69 2.43 -5.61 6.14
CA VAL A 69 2.10 -4.19 5.95
C VAL A 69 0.60 -4.01 5.68
N THR A 70 0.09 -2.83 5.98
CA THR A 70 -1.33 -2.47 5.80
C THR A 70 -1.44 -1.19 4.98
N ALA A 71 -2.38 -1.18 4.04
CA ALA A 71 -2.80 0.03 3.35
C ALA A 71 -3.81 0.79 4.22
N ASP A 72 -3.39 1.91 4.79
CA ASP A 72 -4.26 2.80 5.56
C ASP A 72 -4.94 3.79 4.59
N VAL A 73 -6.26 3.69 4.52
CA VAL A 73 -7.15 4.50 3.69
C VAL A 73 -8.03 5.42 4.54
N SER A 74 -7.82 5.48 5.85
CA SER A 74 -8.68 6.20 6.81
C SER A 74 -8.76 7.71 6.56
N GLY A 75 -7.77 8.28 5.87
CA GLY A 75 -7.77 9.69 5.48
C GLY A 75 -8.51 9.96 4.17
N ILE A 76 -8.82 8.95 3.36
CA ILE A 76 -9.44 9.15 2.05
C ILE A 76 -10.91 9.52 2.23
N ALA A 77 -11.32 10.64 1.63
CA ALA A 77 -12.68 11.13 1.64
C ALA A 77 -13.10 11.56 0.23
N ASP A 78 -14.37 11.42 -0.05
CA ASP A 78 -14.98 11.81 -1.33
C ASP A 78 -16.21 12.65 -1.07
N VAL A 79 -16.35 13.76 -1.79
CA VAL A 79 -17.49 14.68 -1.65
C VAL A 79 -18.77 14.12 -2.26
N ASP A 80 -18.63 13.18 -3.21
CA ASP A 80 -19.74 12.47 -3.86
C ASP A 80 -20.25 11.27 -3.05
N ASP A 81 -19.57 10.94 -1.96
CA ASP A 81 -19.96 9.85 -1.08
C ASP A 81 -21.05 10.28 -0.08
N ASP A 82 -22.31 10.21 -0.52
CA ASP A 82 -23.49 10.68 0.24
C ASP A 82 -23.73 9.93 1.55
N ASP A 83 -23.26 8.70 1.69
CA ASP A 83 -23.46 7.85 2.86
C ASP A 83 -22.22 7.72 3.77
N GLY A 84 -21.08 8.29 3.35
CA GLY A 84 -19.82 8.26 4.08
C GLY A 84 -19.15 6.89 4.06
N ILE A 85 -19.48 6.02 3.10
CA ILE A 85 -18.98 4.63 3.04
C ILE A 85 -18.31 4.37 1.68
N LEU A 86 -17.03 4.74 1.57
CA LEU A 86 -16.22 4.39 0.40
C LEU A 86 -15.92 2.89 0.37
N VAL A 87 -16.04 2.28 -0.79
CA VAL A 87 -15.61 0.90 -1.03
C VAL A 87 -14.22 0.90 -1.64
N PHE A 88 -13.29 0.11 -1.07
CA PHE A 88 -11.90 0.08 -1.52
C PHE A 88 -11.53 -1.27 -2.12
N THR A 89 -10.77 -1.23 -3.20
CA THR A 89 -10.03 -2.37 -3.74
C THR A 89 -8.54 -2.08 -3.76
N TYR A 90 -7.72 -3.12 -3.65
CA TYR A 90 -6.29 -3.00 -3.43
C TYR A 90 -5.52 -3.80 -4.48
N GLN A 91 -4.32 -3.33 -4.82
CA GLN A 91 -3.34 -4.07 -5.59
C GLN A 91 -1.94 -3.66 -5.14
N TRP A 92 -1.23 -4.57 -4.49
CA TRP A 92 0.17 -4.36 -4.16
C TRP A 92 1.05 -4.53 -5.38
N GLN A 93 2.10 -3.72 -5.47
CA GLN A 93 2.99 -3.62 -6.62
C GLN A 93 4.43 -3.56 -6.14
N SER A 94 5.35 -4.16 -6.90
CA SER A 94 6.79 -4.09 -6.64
C SER A 94 7.56 -3.53 -7.84
N SER A 95 8.74 -2.99 -7.55
CA SER A 95 9.66 -2.41 -8.55
C SER A 95 11.11 -2.60 -8.11
N SER A 96 12.01 -2.89 -9.04
CA SER A 96 13.45 -2.92 -8.80
C SER A 96 14.12 -1.56 -8.97
N ASP A 97 13.50 -0.60 -9.66
CA ASP A 97 14.06 0.68 -10.05
C ASP A 97 13.33 1.90 -9.48
N ASN A 98 12.30 1.67 -8.63
CA ASN A 98 11.40 2.68 -8.08
C ASN A 98 10.67 3.53 -9.14
N SER A 99 10.59 3.07 -10.37
CA SER A 99 9.91 3.78 -11.45
C SER A 99 8.91 2.90 -12.19
N SER A 100 9.30 1.67 -12.52
CA SER A 100 8.48 0.70 -13.24
C SER A 100 7.90 -0.33 -12.27
N PHE A 101 6.63 -0.17 -11.91
CA PHE A 101 5.95 -1.05 -10.96
C PHE A 101 5.11 -2.11 -11.67
N SER A 102 5.21 -3.34 -11.18
CA SER A 102 4.39 -4.47 -11.62
C SER A 102 3.51 -4.98 -10.49
N ASN A 103 2.33 -5.48 -10.83
CA ASN A 103 1.43 -6.07 -9.84
C ASN A 103 2.06 -7.34 -9.25
N ILE A 104 1.91 -7.50 -7.94
CA ILE A 104 2.21 -8.75 -7.25
C ILE A 104 0.97 -9.62 -7.37
N ASP A 105 1.12 -10.83 -7.89
CA ASP A 105 0.01 -11.74 -8.14
C ASP A 105 -0.77 -12.05 -6.85
N SER A 106 -2.10 -11.98 -6.95
CA SER A 106 -3.04 -12.23 -5.85
C SER A 106 -2.90 -11.31 -4.61
N ALA A 107 -2.06 -10.28 -4.65
CA ALA A 107 -1.87 -9.32 -3.56
C ALA A 107 -2.94 -8.21 -3.64
N ILE A 108 -4.20 -8.56 -3.37
CA ILE A 108 -5.39 -7.70 -3.53
C ILE A 108 -6.12 -7.40 -2.21
N SER A 109 -5.50 -7.69 -1.07
CA SER A 109 -6.05 -7.37 0.25
C SER A 109 -5.56 -6.02 0.77
N SER A 110 -6.25 -5.45 1.76
CA SER A 110 -5.78 -4.26 2.49
C SER A 110 -4.47 -4.50 3.24
N THR A 111 -4.10 -5.77 3.48
CA THR A 111 -2.83 -6.16 4.07
C THR A 111 -2.02 -7.01 3.09
N TYR A 112 -0.70 -6.93 3.20
CA TYR A 112 0.21 -7.76 2.43
C TYR A 112 1.30 -8.33 3.35
N ALA A 113 1.44 -9.66 3.36
CA ALA A 113 2.55 -10.33 4.02
C ALA A 113 3.74 -10.36 3.06
N ILE A 114 4.79 -9.63 3.38
CA ILE A 114 6.04 -9.63 2.61
C ILE A 114 6.69 -11.01 2.81
N PRO A 115 7.06 -11.73 1.74
CA PRO A 115 7.74 -13.01 1.88
C PRO A 115 9.00 -12.91 2.72
N SER A 116 9.32 -13.98 3.46
CA SER A 116 10.56 -14.11 4.23
C SER A 116 11.66 -14.79 3.41
N ASP A 117 11.64 -14.64 2.12
CA ASP A 117 12.66 -15.05 1.17
C ASP A 117 13.22 -13.81 0.47
N GLN A 118 14.38 -13.85 -0.07
CA GLN A 118 15.03 -12.66 -0.68
C GLN A 118 14.30 -12.09 -1.91
N THR A 119 13.11 -12.60 -2.29
CA THR A 119 12.40 -12.22 -3.54
C THR A 119 12.05 -10.74 -3.63
N LEU A 120 11.72 -10.09 -2.50
CA LEU A 120 11.34 -8.68 -2.46
C LEU A 120 12.35 -7.78 -1.76
N VAL A 121 13.38 -8.33 -1.12
CA VAL A 121 14.45 -7.55 -0.49
C VAL A 121 15.07 -6.60 -1.52
N ASP A 122 15.40 -5.39 -1.08
CA ASP A 122 15.90 -4.26 -1.88
C ASP A 122 14.97 -3.75 -2.99
N LYS A 123 13.84 -4.39 -3.25
CA LYS A 123 12.81 -3.86 -4.16
C LYS A 123 11.93 -2.84 -3.46
N TYR A 124 11.30 -2.00 -4.25
CA TYR A 124 10.34 -1.00 -3.80
C TYR A 124 8.94 -1.58 -3.83
N LEU A 125 8.20 -1.41 -2.73
CA LEU A 125 6.82 -1.83 -2.54
C LEU A 125 5.92 -0.61 -2.48
N ARG A 126 4.76 -0.66 -3.16
CA ARG A 126 3.68 0.31 -3.03
C ARG A 126 2.33 -0.40 -3.15
N VAL A 127 1.26 0.30 -2.77
CA VAL A 127 -0.10 -0.17 -3.00
C VAL A 127 -0.86 0.82 -3.90
N GLN A 128 -1.59 0.27 -4.85
CA GLN A 128 -2.64 0.96 -5.59
C GLN A 128 -3.97 0.67 -4.93
N VAL A 129 -4.74 1.72 -4.65
CA VAL A 129 -6.08 1.62 -4.09
C VAL A 129 -7.05 2.30 -5.03
N ILE A 130 -8.18 1.68 -5.29
CA ILE A 130 -9.31 2.29 -5.99
C ILE A 130 -10.43 2.44 -4.97
N SER A 131 -10.85 3.68 -4.73
CA SER A 131 -12.07 4.00 -3.98
C SER A 131 -13.25 4.05 -4.93
N THR A 132 -14.40 3.63 -4.47
CA THR A 132 -15.69 3.78 -5.17
C THR A 132 -16.66 4.43 -4.20
N ASP A 133 -17.27 5.54 -4.60
CA ASP A 133 -18.28 6.26 -3.82
C ASP A 133 -19.68 5.63 -3.97
N SER A 134 -20.66 6.16 -3.26
CA SER A 134 -22.05 5.71 -3.26
C SER A 134 -22.79 5.95 -4.57
N ARG A 135 -22.26 6.80 -5.47
CA ARG A 135 -22.81 7.09 -6.81
C ARG A 135 -22.17 6.26 -7.91
N GLY A 136 -21.11 5.50 -7.58
CA GLY A 136 -20.37 4.62 -8.48
C GLY A 136 -19.18 5.29 -9.18
N GLY A 137 -18.82 6.51 -8.77
CA GLY A 137 -17.59 7.17 -9.15
C GLY A 137 -16.37 6.44 -8.58
N THR A 138 -15.23 6.53 -9.26
CA THR A 138 -14.03 5.82 -8.85
C THR A 138 -12.81 6.69 -8.91
N THR A 139 -12.01 6.69 -7.86
CA THR A 139 -10.69 7.35 -7.81
C THR A 139 -9.58 6.34 -7.56
N THR A 140 -8.49 6.45 -8.31
CA THR A 140 -7.29 5.63 -8.11
C THR A 140 -6.22 6.42 -7.37
N LYS A 141 -5.74 5.87 -6.26
CA LYS A 141 -4.64 6.42 -5.45
C LYS A 141 -3.47 5.44 -5.38
N LEU A 142 -2.27 5.99 -5.35
CA LEU A 142 -1.03 5.24 -5.13
C LEU A 142 -0.40 5.70 -3.82
N SER A 143 0.10 4.76 -3.03
CA SER A 143 0.93 5.10 -1.88
C SER A 143 2.30 5.63 -2.32
N ALA A 144 3.02 6.28 -1.41
CA ALA A 144 4.47 6.36 -1.51
C ALA A 144 5.05 4.93 -1.61
N SER A 145 6.18 4.80 -2.28
CA SER A 145 6.94 3.55 -2.34
C SER A 145 7.94 3.48 -1.20
N HIS A 146 8.17 2.28 -0.68
CA HIS A 146 9.14 2.00 0.37
C HIS A 146 10.01 0.83 -0.08
N GLN A 147 11.33 0.93 0.16
CA GLN A 147 12.24 -0.20 -0.09
C GLN A 147 12.04 -1.26 0.98
N VAL A 148 11.97 -2.52 0.57
CA VAL A 148 11.88 -3.67 1.48
C VAL A 148 13.25 -3.91 2.10
N ALA A 149 13.33 -3.82 3.43
CA ALA A 149 14.55 -4.08 4.15
C ALA A 149 14.79 -5.60 4.29
N ASN A 150 16.06 -5.99 4.29
CA ASN A 150 16.49 -7.31 4.69
C ASN A 150 16.37 -7.48 6.21
N VAL A 151 16.04 -8.67 6.66
CA VAL A 151 16.15 -9.11 8.05
C VAL A 151 17.14 -10.26 8.07
N GLU A 152 18.18 -10.16 8.89
CA GLU A 152 19.20 -11.18 9.00
C GLU A 152 18.61 -12.55 9.37
N ASP A 153 18.83 -13.55 8.55
CA ASP A 153 18.51 -14.94 8.78
C ASP A 153 19.76 -15.72 9.24
N GLU A 154 19.58 -16.70 10.10
CA GLU A 154 20.71 -17.54 10.53
C GLU A 154 21.02 -18.61 9.48
N ALA A 155 22.30 -18.80 9.18
CA ALA A 155 22.76 -19.90 8.33
C ALA A 155 22.26 -21.26 8.84
N VAL A 156 21.79 -22.11 7.93
CA VAL A 156 21.25 -23.42 8.24
C VAL A 156 22.18 -24.52 7.72
N GLY A 157 22.02 -25.73 8.25
CA GLY A 157 22.81 -26.92 7.89
C GLY A 157 23.71 -27.40 9.02
N ASN A 158 24.57 -28.36 8.72
CA ASN A 158 25.43 -28.99 9.71
C ASN A 158 26.87 -29.04 9.23
N VAL A 159 27.81 -28.86 10.17
CA VAL A 159 29.21 -29.16 9.98
C VAL A 159 29.44 -30.66 10.27
N THR A 160 30.17 -31.32 9.41
CA THR A 160 30.59 -32.71 9.65
C THR A 160 32.09 -32.85 9.62
N ILE A 161 32.62 -33.85 10.35
CA ILE A 161 34.04 -34.22 10.32
C ILE A 161 34.21 -35.35 9.31
N THR A 162 35.07 -35.13 8.33
CA THR A 162 35.42 -36.15 7.31
C THR A 162 36.85 -36.62 7.47
N GLY A 163 37.13 -37.81 6.96
CA GLY A 163 38.42 -38.49 7.14
C GLY A 163 38.37 -39.56 8.21
N THR A 164 39.49 -40.31 8.36
CA THR A 164 39.62 -41.33 9.40
C THR A 164 40.03 -40.65 10.70
N VAL A 165 39.22 -40.83 11.75
CA VAL A 165 39.48 -40.22 13.07
C VAL A 165 40.34 -41.20 13.90
N GLU A 166 41.67 -41.17 13.66
CA GLU A 166 42.63 -41.99 14.36
C GLU A 166 43.96 -41.24 14.58
N GLU A 167 44.80 -41.74 15.50
CA GLU A 167 46.10 -41.14 15.79
C GLU A 167 46.96 -41.06 14.53
N GLY A 168 47.52 -39.88 14.25
CA GLY A 168 48.38 -39.64 13.08
C GLY A 168 47.64 -39.30 11.77
N ALA A 169 46.31 -39.39 11.76
CA ALA A 169 45.51 -39.03 10.59
C ALA A 169 45.15 -37.54 10.55
N THR A 170 44.71 -37.09 9.39
CA THR A 170 44.17 -35.72 9.19
C THR A 170 42.68 -35.82 8.96
N VAL A 171 41.92 -34.97 9.65
CA VAL A 171 40.48 -34.82 9.50
C VAL A 171 40.18 -33.42 8.97
N THR A 172 39.06 -33.30 8.28
CA THR A 172 38.61 -32.04 7.64
C THR A 172 37.20 -31.71 8.09
N ALA A 173 36.92 -30.45 8.40
CA ALA A 173 35.57 -29.97 8.60
C ALA A 173 34.90 -29.81 7.23
N ASP A 174 33.81 -30.51 7.01
CA ASP A 174 32.99 -30.37 5.83
C ASP A 174 31.83 -29.42 6.16
N VAL A 175 31.79 -28.28 5.49
CA VAL A 175 30.81 -27.19 5.62
C VAL A 175 29.93 -27.06 4.37
N SER A 176 30.05 -27.99 3.42
CA SER A 176 29.32 -27.94 2.14
C SER A 176 27.79 -28.00 2.27
N GLY A 177 27.31 -28.43 3.44
CA GLY A 177 25.86 -28.46 3.76
C GLY A 177 25.34 -27.20 4.43
N ILE A 178 26.19 -26.20 4.67
CA ILE A 178 25.76 -24.92 5.27
C ILE A 178 25.32 -23.98 4.17
N THR A 179 24.14 -23.40 4.32
CA THR A 179 23.57 -22.40 3.42
C THR A 179 22.96 -21.27 4.22
N ASP A 180 22.97 -20.10 3.65
CA ASP A 180 22.39 -18.89 4.20
C ASP A 180 21.51 -18.23 3.14
N VAL A 181 20.30 -17.79 3.51
CA VAL A 181 19.40 -17.16 2.56
C VAL A 181 19.81 -15.74 2.25
N ASP A 182 20.54 -15.09 3.17
CA ASP A 182 21.09 -13.75 3.00
C ASP A 182 22.38 -13.69 2.18
N ASP A 183 22.94 -14.87 1.84
CA ASP A 183 24.18 -14.97 1.06
C ASP A 183 23.90 -14.83 -0.44
N ASP A 184 23.75 -13.61 -0.91
CA ASP A 184 23.41 -13.26 -2.30
C ASP A 184 24.46 -13.71 -3.32
N ASP A 185 25.74 -13.85 -2.92
CA ASP A 185 26.83 -14.23 -3.82
C ASP A 185 27.23 -15.70 -3.71
N GLY A 186 26.64 -16.45 -2.76
CA GLY A 186 26.90 -17.86 -2.52
C GLY A 186 28.29 -18.15 -1.94
N ILE A 187 28.90 -17.17 -1.27
CA ILE A 187 30.27 -17.26 -0.76
C ILE A 187 30.31 -17.04 0.75
N LEU A 188 29.87 -18.05 1.51
CA LEU A 188 30.03 -18.02 2.96
C LEU A 188 31.52 -18.06 3.36
N VAL A 189 31.89 -17.22 4.31
CA VAL A 189 33.23 -17.21 4.90
C VAL A 189 33.21 -17.94 6.25
N PHE A 190 34.04 -18.97 6.38
CA PHE A 190 34.08 -19.81 7.58
C PHE A 190 35.34 -19.57 8.39
N THR A 191 35.20 -19.54 9.73
CA THR A 191 36.30 -19.66 10.68
C THR A 191 36.14 -20.96 11.46
N TYR A 192 37.27 -21.58 11.84
CA TYR A 192 37.26 -22.89 12.46
C TYR A 192 37.96 -22.89 13.82
N GLN A 193 37.39 -23.62 14.77
CA GLN A 193 38.00 -23.90 16.04
C GLN A 193 37.74 -25.37 16.40
N TRP A 194 38.83 -26.16 16.46
CA TRP A 194 38.75 -27.54 16.91
C TRP A 194 38.66 -27.63 18.42
N GLN A 195 37.88 -28.57 18.92
CA GLN A 195 37.63 -28.75 20.33
C GLN A 195 37.78 -30.23 20.70
N SER A 196 38.21 -30.53 21.93
CA SER A 196 38.31 -31.89 22.48
C SER A 196 37.58 -32.01 23.81
N SER A 197 37.14 -33.23 24.09
CA SER A 197 36.47 -33.59 25.35
C SER A 197 36.88 -34.99 25.78
N SER A 198 36.97 -35.23 27.10
CA SER A 198 37.18 -36.54 27.70
C SER A 198 35.89 -37.29 28.04
N ASP A 199 34.76 -36.59 28.10
CA ASP A 199 33.46 -37.10 28.57
C ASP A 199 32.31 -36.94 27.54
N ASN A 200 32.62 -36.43 26.33
CA ASN A 200 31.69 -36.15 25.27
C ASN A 200 30.58 -35.14 25.67
N SER A 201 30.80 -34.36 26.71
CA SER A 201 29.85 -33.33 27.19
C SER A 201 30.46 -31.96 27.38
N SER A 202 31.68 -31.87 27.89
CA SER A 202 32.41 -30.62 28.15
C SER A 202 33.60 -30.51 27.21
N PHE A 203 33.49 -29.62 26.22
CA PHE A 203 34.49 -29.40 25.17
C PHE A 203 35.38 -28.20 25.48
N SER A 204 36.67 -28.29 25.19
CA SER A 204 37.66 -27.22 25.28
C SER A 204 38.40 -27.05 23.96
N ASN A 205 38.78 -25.80 23.65
CA ASN A 205 39.53 -25.49 22.43
C ASN A 205 40.88 -26.24 22.44
N ILE A 206 41.28 -26.69 21.29
CA ILE A 206 42.63 -27.20 21.03
C ILE A 206 43.48 -26.04 20.54
N ASP A 207 44.59 -25.75 21.21
CA ASP A 207 45.56 -24.71 20.85
C ASP A 207 46.40 -25.12 19.66
#